data_02141564518f4fb483f5dcbedba4c413
#
_entry.id   02141564518f4fb483f5dcbedba4c413
#
_cell.length_a   1.000
_cell.length_b   1.000
_cell.length_c   1.000
_cell.angle_alpha   90.00
_cell.angle_beta   90.00
_cell.angle_gamma   90.00
#
_symmetry.space_group_name_H-M   'P 1'
#
loop_
_entity.id
_entity.type
_entity.pdbx_description
1 polymer ?
#
loop_
_entity_poly.entity_id
_entity_poly.type
_entity_poly.pdbx_seq_one_letter_code
_entity_poly.pdbx_strand_id
1 'polypeptide(L)'
;MTTNNSMQGLVNLASPKMGTKILAFSDDFFGEVTRMLNDKDPIFIEDKYDNHGKWMDGWESKRRRDGGNDWAILKLGSAGIISKIEIDTSYFTGNFPPFFSLEGIYSETEPNKDSNWKSLIAKTNLVGDCKNNFELNLKEKFNFVRLQIFPDGGVARIRLFGEVKYNWDRFNNEEIIELSSLKLGGSILAYNNAHYGDVSALLSEGRGKTMGDGWETRRRREPGNDWIIIKLAQKGNIEKIEIDTAHFKGNYPDRASIQAISIDKNITTKDLIESSENWDVILDETKLTADNIHEYEINSNSKAEATHIRLNIYPDGGVSRLRIFGKKLDDK
;
A
#
# COMPACT_ATOMS: atom_id res chain seq x y z
N MET A 1 -4.46 1.49 -20.96
CA MET A 1 -3.98 2.40 -19.91
C MET A 1 -5.04 2.42 -18.82
N THR A 2 -4.80 1.71 -17.73
CA THR A 2 -5.68 1.73 -16.55
C THR A 2 -5.07 2.66 -15.52
N THR A 3 -5.17 3.96 -15.75
CA THR A 3 -4.87 4.97 -14.74
C THR A 3 -6.09 5.11 -13.85
N ASN A 4 -6.04 4.52 -12.67
CA ASN A 4 -7.05 4.77 -11.65
C ASN A 4 -6.75 6.14 -11.04
N ASN A 5 -7.19 7.21 -11.71
CA ASN A 5 -6.85 8.62 -11.41
C ASN A 5 -7.20 9.09 -9.99
N SER A 6 -8.02 8.34 -9.25
CA SER A 6 -8.51 8.77 -7.93
C SER A 6 -7.64 8.32 -6.74
N MET A 7 -6.62 7.47 -6.96
CA MET A 7 -5.77 6.94 -5.88
C MET A 7 -4.27 7.18 -6.10
N GLN A 8 -3.93 8.08 -7.00
CA GLN A 8 -2.54 8.36 -7.34
C GLN A 8 -1.74 8.86 -6.15
N GLY A 9 -0.68 8.15 -5.79
CA GLY A 9 0.18 8.49 -4.67
C GLY A 9 -0.39 8.20 -3.28
N LEU A 10 -1.63 7.73 -3.16
CA LEU A 10 -2.20 7.27 -1.89
C LEU A 10 -1.79 5.81 -1.64
N VAL A 11 -1.45 5.51 -0.39
CA VAL A 11 -1.17 4.15 0.05
C VAL A 11 -2.30 3.64 0.94
N ASN A 12 -2.52 2.31 0.95
CA ASN A 12 -3.44 1.70 1.91
C ASN A 12 -2.78 1.61 3.29
N LEU A 13 -3.06 2.58 4.15
CA LEU A 13 -2.54 2.64 5.52
C LEU A 13 -3.00 1.46 6.39
N ALA A 14 -4.10 0.77 6.02
CA ALA A 14 -4.58 -0.43 6.71
C ALA A 14 -3.85 -1.71 6.27
N SER A 15 -2.96 -1.65 5.28
CA SER A 15 -2.26 -2.82 4.76
C SER A 15 -1.31 -3.44 5.79
N PRO A 16 -1.30 -4.78 5.94
CA PRO A 16 -0.27 -5.49 6.71
C PRO A 16 1.15 -5.26 6.18
N LYS A 17 1.30 -4.95 4.87
CA LYS A 17 2.60 -4.59 4.28
C LYS A 17 3.16 -3.29 4.83
N MET A 18 2.28 -2.40 5.30
CA MET A 18 2.66 -1.19 6.05
C MET A 18 3.08 -1.49 7.50
N GLY A 19 2.84 -2.71 7.99
CA GLY A 19 2.99 -3.08 9.39
C GLY A 19 1.73 -2.83 10.23
N THR A 20 0.59 -2.56 9.59
CA THR A 20 -0.70 -2.41 10.29
C THR A 20 -1.16 -3.73 10.86
N LYS A 21 -1.69 -3.69 12.08
CA LYS A 21 -2.18 -4.86 12.81
C LYS A 21 -3.41 -4.52 13.64
N ILE A 22 -4.18 -5.55 13.96
CA ILE A 22 -5.26 -5.44 14.95
C ILE A 22 -4.65 -5.34 16.34
N LEU A 23 -5.06 -4.31 17.09
CA LEU A 23 -4.67 -4.10 18.49
C LEU A 23 -5.64 -4.77 19.44
N ALA A 24 -6.94 -4.58 19.20
CA ALA A 24 -8.01 -5.14 20.01
C ALA A 24 -9.31 -5.21 19.20
N PHE A 25 -10.22 -6.08 19.60
CA PHE A 25 -11.54 -6.25 18.97
C PHE A 25 -12.54 -6.84 19.97
N SER A 26 -13.82 -6.74 19.64
CA SER A 26 -14.91 -7.24 20.50
C SER A 26 -15.18 -8.74 20.31
N ASP A 27 -15.34 -9.17 19.06
CA ASP A 27 -15.68 -10.55 18.69
C ASP A 27 -15.24 -10.84 17.24
N ASP A 28 -14.79 -12.06 16.96
CA ASP A 28 -14.45 -12.55 15.62
C ASP A 28 -14.81 -14.04 15.44
N PHE A 29 -15.89 -14.45 16.08
CA PHE A 29 -16.28 -15.86 16.21
C PHE A 29 -16.44 -16.58 14.87
N PHE A 30 -17.10 -15.99 13.87
CA PHE A 30 -17.31 -16.61 12.56
C PHE A 30 -16.18 -16.35 11.56
N GLY A 31 -15.44 -15.26 11.70
CA GLY A 31 -14.34 -14.91 10.81
C GLY A 31 -13.30 -14.06 11.50
N GLU A 32 -12.05 -14.54 11.53
CA GLU A 32 -10.93 -13.84 12.17
C GLU A 32 -10.84 -12.39 11.72
N VAL A 33 -10.75 -11.48 12.67
CA VAL A 33 -10.70 -10.03 12.45
C VAL A 33 -9.54 -9.61 11.54
N THR A 34 -8.42 -10.34 11.56
CA THR A 34 -7.24 -10.07 10.73
C THR A 34 -7.49 -10.25 9.24
N ARG A 35 -8.48 -11.05 8.84
CA ARG A 35 -8.81 -11.30 7.42
C ARG A 35 -9.24 -10.02 6.71
N MET A 36 -9.89 -9.07 7.41
CA MET A 36 -10.31 -7.80 6.79
C MET A 36 -9.15 -6.89 6.36
N LEU A 37 -7.92 -7.15 6.83
CA LEU A 37 -6.72 -6.40 6.44
C LEU A 37 -6.03 -6.95 5.19
N ASN A 38 -6.47 -8.09 4.64
CA ASN A 38 -5.83 -8.70 3.49
C ASN A 38 -5.84 -7.73 2.28
N ASP A 39 -4.68 -7.52 1.66
CA ASP A 39 -4.54 -6.63 0.50
C ASP A 39 -5.23 -7.16 -0.76
N LYS A 40 -5.38 -8.48 -0.89
CA LYS A 40 -6.08 -9.11 -2.01
C LYS A 40 -7.58 -8.88 -1.90
N ASP A 41 -8.24 -8.80 -3.05
CA ASP A 41 -9.71 -8.80 -3.06
C ASP A 41 -10.26 -10.07 -2.41
N PRO A 42 -11.43 -9.98 -1.74
CA PRO A 42 -12.01 -11.14 -1.09
C PRO A 42 -12.42 -12.20 -2.11
N ILE A 43 -12.36 -13.46 -1.68
CA ILE A 43 -12.78 -14.60 -2.49
C ILE A 43 -13.91 -15.35 -1.79
N PHE A 44 -14.75 -16.02 -2.57
CA PHE A 44 -15.78 -16.92 -2.08
C PHE A 44 -15.48 -18.35 -2.52
N ILE A 45 -15.53 -19.29 -1.57
CA ILE A 45 -15.35 -20.72 -1.83
C ILE A 45 -16.61 -21.43 -1.35
N GLU A 46 -17.43 -21.93 -2.28
CA GLU A 46 -18.81 -22.36 -2.05
C GLU A 46 -18.96 -23.40 -0.93
N ASP A 47 -18.17 -24.44 -0.92
CA ASP A 47 -18.29 -25.57 0.03
C ASP A 47 -17.20 -25.57 1.10
N LYS A 48 -16.60 -24.41 1.38
CA LYS A 48 -15.61 -24.31 2.45
C LYS A 48 -16.27 -24.02 3.77
N TYR A 49 -15.96 -24.85 4.75
CA TYR A 49 -16.35 -24.72 6.15
C TYR A 49 -15.13 -24.79 7.05
N ASP A 50 -15.22 -24.19 8.22
CA ASP A 50 -14.27 -24.30 9.31
C ASP A 50 -15.00 -24.67 10.62
N ASN A 51 -14.30 -24.63 11.75
CA ASN A 51 -14.87 -25.02 13.06
C ASN A 51 -15.98 -24.07 13.55
N HIS A 52 -16.20 -22.93 12.89
CA HIS A 52 -17.16 -21.89 13.25
C HIS A 52 -18.34 -21.81 12.27
N GLY A 53 -18.35 -22.64 11.22
CA GLY A 53 -19.41 -22.70 10.23
C GLY A 53 -18.93 -22.47 8.79
N LYS A 54 -19.77 -21.83 7.95
CA LYS A 54 -19.42 -21.49 6.58
C LYS A 54 -18.27 -20.48 6.56
N TRP A 55 -17.17 -20.84 5.90
CA TRP A 55 -16.01 -19.96 5.83
C TRP A 55 -16.27 -18.73 4.96
N MET A 56 -15.95 -17.55 5.50
CA MET A 56 -16.00 -16.28 4.78
C MET A 56 -14.61 -15.63 4.79
N ASP A 57 -14.25 -14.97 3.68
CA ASP A 57 -12.98 -14.27 3.55
C ASP A 57 -13.09 -12.83 4.07
N GLY A 58 -13.25 -12.70 5.39
CA GLY A 58 -13.40 -11.44 6.08
C GLY A 58 -13.53 -11.61 7.60
N TRP A 59 -13.63 -10.48 8.28
CA TRP A 59 -14.02 -10.44 9.68
C TRP A 59 -15.52 -10.69 9.78
N GLU A 60 -15.95 -11.58 10.68
CA GLU A 60 -17.37 -11.78 10.99
C GLU A 60 -17.55 -12.07 12.46
N SER A 61 -18.31 -11.19 13.12
CA SER A 61 -18.71 -11.34 14.53
C SER A 61 -19.99 -12.16 14.66
N LYS A 62 -20.22 -12.74 15.83
CA LYS A 62 -21.49 -13.41 16.13
C LYS A 62 -22.61 -12.38 16.32
N ARG A 63 -23.85 -12.86 16.10
CA ARG A 63 -25.04 -12.02 16.26
C ARG A 63 -25.18 -11.50 17.68
N ARG A 64 -25.21 -10.17 17.84
CA ARG A 64 -25.47 -9.47 19.10
C ARG A 64 -26.96 -9.36 19.39
N ARG A 65 -27.33 -9.58 20.68
CA ARG A 65 -28.69 -9.45 21.16
C ARG A 65 -28.77 -8.56 22.41
N ASP A 66 -27.67 -7.93 22.79
CA ASP A 66 -27.52 -7.13 24.01
C ASP A 66 -27.69 -5.62 23.77
N GLY A 67 -28.01 -5.21 22.53
CA GLY A 67 -28.17 -3.80 22.16
C GLY A 67 -26.84 -3.05 21.93
N GLY A 68 -25.70 -3.73 22.07
CA GLY A 68 -24.38 -3.17 21.82
C GLY A 68 -23.99 -3.18 20.33
N ASN A 69 -22.71 -2.95 20.08
CA ASN A 69 -22.10 -3.03 18.74
C ASN A 69 -20.74 -3.70 18.81
N ASP A 70 -20.27 -4.23 17.67
CA ASP A 70 -18.94 -4.78 17.56
C ASP A 70 -17.94 -3.76 17.00
N TRP A 71 -16.67 -3.96 17.32
CA TRP A 71 -15.62 -3.02 16.98
C TRP A 71 -14.25 -3.70 16.87
N ALA A 72 -13.36 -3.06 16.11
CA ALA A 72 -11.95 -3.42 16.01
C ALA A 72 -11.08 -2.16 16.04
N ILE A 73 -9.95 -2.20 16.74
CA ILE A 73 -8.94 -1.16 16.79
C ILE A 73 -7.75 -1.61 15.96
N LEU A 74 -7.38 -0.81 14.98
CA LEU A 74 -6.22 -0.97 14.12
C LEU A 74 -5.11 -0.06 14.62
N LYS A 75 -3.90 -0.61 14.81
CA LYS A 75 -2.65 0.14 14.94
C LYS A 75 -2.04 0.23 13.56
N LEU A 76 -2.05 1.41 12.96
CA LEU A 76 -1.44 1.64 11.66
C LEU A 76 0.08 1.50 11.73
N GLY A 77 0.69 0.92 10.71
CA GLY A 77 2.14 0.75 10.65
C GLY A 77 2.88 2.07 10.54
N SER A 78 2.24 3.08 9.97
CA SER A 78 2.73 4.46 9.93
C SER A 78 1.58 5.43 10.13
N ALA A 79 1.85 6.56 10.76
CA ALA A 79 0.86 7.62 10.87
C ALA A 79 0.59 8.25 9.49
N GLY A 80 -0.66 8.58 9.22
CA GLY A 80 -1.03 9.20 7.94
C GLY A 80 -2.31 10.02 7.98
N ILE A 81 -2.49 10.84 6.95
CA ILE A 81 -3.73 11.57 6.69
C ILE A 81 -4.59 10.69 5.79
N ILE A 82 -5.75 10.28 6.28
CA ILE A 82 -6.69 9.41 5.55
C ILE A 82 -7.56 10.28 4.65
N SER A 83 -7.57 9.99 3.35
CA SER A 83 -8.34 10.74 2.34
C SER A 83 -9.53 9.96 1.80
N LYS A 84 -9.45 8.62 1.80
CA LYS A 84 -10.53 7.75 1.31
C LYS A 84 -10.59 6.47 2.13
N ILE A 85 -11.81 6.00 2.35
CA ILE A 85 -12.08 4.74 3.06
C ILE A 85 -12.90 3.84 2.16
N GLU A 86 -12.54 2.56 2.12
CA GLU A 86 -13.34 1.50 1.53
C GLU A 86 -13.69 0.49 2.63
N ILE A 87 -14.99 0.29 2.86
CA ILE A 87 -15.53 -0.82 3.64
C ILE A 87 -16.15 -1.80 2.65
N ASP A 88 -15.48 -2.91 2.45
CA ASP A 88 -15.89 -3.95 1.51
C ASP A 88 -16.71 -5.00 2.24
N THR A 89 -17.92 -5.23 1.79
CA THR A 89 -18.87 -6.23 2.30
C THR A 89 -19.11 -7.35 1.28
N SER A 90 -18.23 -7.50 0.27
CA SER A 90 -18.35 -8.53 -0.77
C SER A 90 -18.57 -9.90 -0.16
N TYR A 91 -19.54 -10.63 -0.71
CA TYR A 91 -20.03 -11.93 -0.29
C TYR A 91 -20.80 -11.96 1.04
N PHE A 92 -20.90 -10.86 1.77
CA PHE A 92 -21.78 -10.73 2.94
C PHE A 92 -23.12 -10.17 2.49
N THR A 93 -24.00 -11.03 1.96
CA THR A 93 -25.27 -10.64 1.33
C THR A 93 -26.40 -10.37 2.34
N GLY A 94 -26.44 -11.12 3.45
CA GLY A 94 -27.45 -11.01 4.50
C GLY A 94 -26.92 -10.80 5.91
N ASN A 95 -25.63 -10.98 6.09
CA ASN A 95 -24.90 -10.92 7.35
C ASN A 95 -23.89 -9.75 7.41
N PHE A 96 -23.99 -8.77 6.49
CA PHE A 96 -23.24 -7.53 6.59
C PHE A 96 -23.81 -6.61 7.66
N PRO A 97 -23.00 -5.75 8.32
CA PRO A 97 -23.50 -4.77 9.28
C PRO A 97 -24.27 -3.66 8.55
N PRO A 98 -25.53 -3.38 8.92
CA PRO A 98 -26.31 -2.31 8.26
C PRO A 98 -25.72 -0.92 8.45
N PHE A 99 -24.91 -0.69 9.48
CA PHE A 99 -24.26 0.58 9.74
C PHE A 99 -22.83 0.38 10.26
N PHE A 100 -21.98 1.38 10.01
CA PHE A 100 -20.67 1.49 10.60
C PHE A 100 -20.39 2.92 11.06
N SER A 101 -19.36 3.09 11.88
CA SER A 101 -18.67 4.37 12.10
C SER A 101 -17.18 4.17 12.16
N LEU A 102 -16.43 5.22 11.91
CA LEU A 102 -14.97 5.20 11.97
C LEU A 102 -14.47 6.34 12.84
N GLU A 103 -13.51 6.03 13.69
CA GLU A 103 -12.85 6.98 14.58
C GLU A 103 -11.34 6.84 14.44
N GLY A 104 -10.62 7.92 14.70
CA GLY A 104 -9.16 7.95 14.67
C GLY A 104 -8.57 8.69 15.85
N ILE A 105 -7.34 8.33 16.20
CA ILE A 105 -6.54 9.04 17.19
C ILE A 105 -5.06 9.01 16.78
N TYR A 106 -4.35 10.09 17.05
CA TYR A 106 -2.89 10.10 17.03
C TYR A 106 -2.40 10.06 18.48
N SER A 107 -1.69 9.01 18.84
CA SER A 107 -1.19 8.79 20.20
C SER A 107 0.16 8.11 20.18
N GLU A 108 1.04 8.48 21.09
CA GLU A 108 2.33 7.80 21.31
C GLU A 108 2.19 6.52 22.13
N THR A 109 1.08 6.41 22.88
CA THR A 109 0.74 5.22 23.67
C THR A 109 -0.47 4.51 23.06
N GLU A 110 -0.61 3.22 23.33
CA GLU A 110 -1.75 2.45 22.83
C GLU A 110 -3.06 2.96 23.46
N PRO A 111 -4.03 3.38 22.64
CA PRO A 111 -5.31 3.87 23.13
C PRO A 111 -6.19 2.72 23.62
N ASN A 112 -7.10 3.05 24.53
CA ASN A 112 -8.17 2.16 24.99
C ASN A 112 -9.54 2.67 24.53
N LYS A 113 -10.62 2.02 24.98
CA LYS A 113 -12.00 2.39 24.61
C LYS A 113 -12.39 3.80 25.05
N ASP A 114 -11.81 4.29 26.14
CA ASP A 114 -12.15 5.57 26.79
C ASP A 114 -11.21 6.71 26.36
N SER A 115 -10.27 6.43 25.47
CA SER A 115 -9.39 7.44 24.89
C SER A 115 -10.18 8.47 24.08
N ASN A 116 -9.62 9.65 23.87
CA ASN A 116 -10.29 10.74 23.15
C ASN A 116 -10.30 10.51 21.64
N TRP A 117 -11.12 9.55 21.21
CA TRP A 117 -11.31 9.22 19.80
C TRP A 117 -12.03 10.34 19.05
N LYS A 118 -11.49 10.73 17.89
CA LYS A 118 -12.10 11.70 16.97
C LYS A 118 -12.96 10.95 15.94
N SER A 119 -14.20 11.36 15.75
CA SER A 119 -15.05 10.82 14.69
C SER A 119 -14.52 11.24 13.33
N LEU A 120 -14.23 10.24 12.48
CA LEU A 120 -13.85 10.42 11.07
C LEU A 120 -15.06 10.24 10.16
N ILE A 121 -15.91 9.25 10.46
CA ILE A 121 -17.21 9.02 9.84
C ILE A 121 -18.20 8.72 10.96
N ALA A 122 -19.26 9.51 11.03
CA ALA A 122 -20.39 9.25 11.92
C ALA A 122 -21.10 7.95 11.48
N LYS A 123 -21.98 7.42 12.36
CA LYS A 123 -22.76 6.22 12.04
C LYS A 123 -23.49 6.38 10.69
N THR A 124 -23.08 5.58 9.71
CA THR A 124 -23.50 5.66 8.30
C THR A 124 -23.91 4.27 7.81
N ASN A 125 -24.86 4.21 6.89
CA ASN A 125 -25.34 2.97 6.29
C ASN A 125 -24.26 2.30 5.45
N LEU A 126 -24.25 0.97 5.47
CA LEU A 126 -23.54 0.12 4.51
C LEU A 126 -24.54 -0.62 3.61
N VAL A 127 -24.09 -0.97 2.43
CA VAL A 127 -24.76 -1.86 1.51
C VAL A 127 -24.02 -3.20 1.52
N GLY A 128 -24.75 -4.31 1.52
CA GLY A 128 -24.15 -5.66 1.45
C GLY A 128 -23.62 -5.99 0.07
N ASP A 129 -22.69 -6.93 0.02
CA ASP A 129 -22.09 -7.48 -1.20
C ASP A 129 -21.54 -6.40 -2.15
N CYS A 130 -20.90 -5.38 -1.60
CA CYS A 130 -20.28 -4.33 -2.42
C CYS A 130 -19.15 -3.58 -1.71
N LYS A 131 -18.38 -2.80 -2.47
CA LYS A 131 -17.36 -1.88 -1.98
C LYS A 131 -18.00 -0.53 -1.64
N ASN A 132 -18.16 -0.23 -0.36
CA ASN A 132 -18.69 1.04 0.12
C ASN A 132 -17.54 2.06 0.25
N ASN A 133 -17.57 3.14 -0.52
CA ASN A 133 -16.50 4.13 -0.60
C ASN A 133 -16.90 5.47 0.02
N PHE A 134 -15.98 6.08 0.78
CA PHE A 134 -16.19 7.35 1.48
C PHE A 134 -14.96 8.23 1.32
N GLU A 135 -15.16 9.47 0.86
CA GLU A 135 -14.11 10.48 0.73
C GLU A 135 -14.04 11.30 2.01
N LEU A 136 -12.82 11.64 2.43
CA LEU A 136 -12.55 12.47 3.60
C LEU A 136 -11.68 13.67 3.21
N ASN A 137 -11.95 14.79 3.85
CA ASN A 137 -11.11 16.00 3.76
C ASN A 137 -10.49 16.31 5.11
N LEU A 138 -9.57 15.45 5.54
CA LEU A 138 -8.85 15.58 6.80
C LEU A 138 -7.50 16.28 6.58
N LYS A 139 -7.04 17.01 7.61
CA LYS A 139 -5.69 17.60 7.66
C LYS A 139 -4.82 16.99 8.76
N GLU A 140 -5.43 16.23 9.64
CA GLU A 140 -4.76 15.60 10.78
C GLU A 140 -4.31 14.20 10.44
N LYS A 141 -3.20 13.78 11.02
CA LYS A 141 -2.69 12.43 10.91
C LYS A 141 -3.20 11.54 12.05
N PHE A 142 -3.36 10.26 11.76
CA PHE A 142 -3.78 9.24 12.71
C PHE A 142 -2.83 8.05 12.64
N ASN A 143 -2.60 7.39 13.78
CA ASN A 143 -1.84 6.14 13.86
C ASN A 143 -2.64 5.01 14.51
N PHE A 144 -3.83 5.29 14.99
CA PHE A 144 -4.82 4.29 15.39
C PHE A 144 -6.18 4.66 14.81
N VAL A 145 -6.93 3.62 14.40
CA VAL A 145 -8.28 3.75 13.87
C VAL A 145 -9.17 2.72 14.54
N ARG A 146 -10.39 3.11 14.92
CA ARG A 146 -11.40 2.21 15.46
C ARG A 146 -12.57 2.12 14.49
N LEU A 147 -12.75 0.93 13.91
CA LEU A 147 -13.94 0.57 13.15
C LEU A 147 -15.00 0.09 14.13
N GLN A 148 -16.21 0.63 14.05
CA GLN A 148 -17.38 0.13 14.74
C GLN A 148 -18.42 -0.32 13.73
N ILE A 149 -19.03 -1.48 13.94
CA ILE A 149 -20.12 -2.04 13.13
C ILE A 149 -21.37 -2.22 13.99
N PHE A 150 -22.56 -2.01 13.42
CA PHE A 150 -23.79 -1.98 14.20
C PHE A 150 -24.88 -2.86 13.58
N PRO A 151 -25.48 -3.81 14.36
CA PRO A 151 -25.02 -4.23 15.69
C PRO A 151 -23.80 -5.16 15.61
N ASP A 152 -23.75 -6.01 14.58
CA ASP A 152 -22.82 -7.08 14.30
C ASP A 152 -22.74 -7.32 12.78
N GLY A 153 -21.92 -8.27 12.32
CA GLY A 153 -21.92 -8.73 10.96
C GLY A 153 -20.52 -8.93 10.36
N GLY A 154 -20.48 -9.05 9.03
CA GLY A 154 -19.27 -9.35 8.29
C GLY A 154 -18.74 -8.17 7.47
N VAL A 155 -17.41 -7.99 7.53
CA VAL A 155 -16.65 -7.02 6.74
C VAL A 155 -15.52 -7.78 6.03
N ALA A 156 -15.61 -7.86 4.70
CA ALA A 156 -14.59 -8.54 3.91
C ALA A 156 -13.25 -7.83 3.97
N ARG A 157 -13.26 -6.48 3.74
CA ARG A 157 -12.02 -5.67 3.80
C ARG A 157 -12.29 -4.29 4.37
N ILE A 158 -11.25 -3.75 5.04
CA ILE A 158 -11.12 -2.32 5.30
C ILE A 158 -9.87 -1.81 4.59
N ARG A 159 -10.01 -0.73 3.82
CA ARG A 159 -8.89 -0.03 3.20
C ARG A 159 -8.94 1.45 3.56
N LEU A 160 -7.81 1.99 3.98
CA LEU A 160 -7.65 3.38 4.42
C LEU A 160 -6.62 4.03 3.51
N PHE A 161 -7.06 4.63 2.42
CA PHE A 161 -6.16 5.27 1.48
C PHE A 161 -5.79 6.67 1.97
N GLY A 162 -4.48 6.93 2.02
CA GLY A 162 -3.98 8.18 2.55
C GLY A 162 -2.51 8.43 2.27
N GLU A 163 -2.04 9.54 2.77
CA GLU A 163 -0.64 9.96 2.69
C GLU A 163 0.05 9.68 4.03
N VAL A 164 1.18 8.99 3.99
CA VAL A 164 2.01 8.76 5.18
C VAL A 164 2.61 10.11 5.64
N LYS A 165 2.58 10.35 6.95
CA LYS A 165 3.19 11.52 7.61
C LYS A 165 4.24 11.06 8.60
N TYR A 166 5.39 10.64 8.05
CA TYR A 166 6.51 10.20 8.85
C TYR A 166 7.25 11.39 9.49
N ASN A 167 7.85 11.18 10.66
CA ASN A 167 8.70 12.19 11.31
C ASN A 167 10.15 12.01 10.85
N TRP A 168 10.54 12.79 9.85
CA TRP A 168 11.87 12.74 9.24
C TRP A 168 13.01 13.26 10.13
N ASP A 169 12.70 14.00 11.20
CA ASP A 169 13.69 14.47 12.18
C ASP A 169 14.33 13.32 12.98
N ARG A 170 13.75 12.11 12.90
CA ARG A 170 14.32 10.90 13.51
C ARG A 170 15.56 10.38 12.81
N PHE A 171 15.76 10.76 11.56
CA PHE A 171 16.95 10.40 10.80
C PHE A 171 17.90 11.58 10.75
N ASN A 172 19.21 11.32 10.94
CA ASN A 172 20.22 12.35 10.66
C ASN A 172 20.49 12.43 9.15
N ASN A 173 21.08 13.54 8.68
CA ASN A 173 21.28 13.81 7.25
C ASN A 173 22.36 12.93 6.61
N GLU A 174 23.19 12.24 7.41
CA GLU A 174 24.22 11.33 6.91
C GLU A 174 23.77 9.87 6.89
N GLU A 175 22.58 9.58 7.42
CA GLU A 175 22.04 8.23 7.49
C GLU A 175 21.53 7.77 6.13
N ILE A 176 21.89 6.54 5.73
CA ILE A 176 21.36 5.90 4.53
C ILE A 176 19.98 5.32 4.86
N ILE A 177 18.98 5.79 4.15
CA ILE A 177 17.57 5.48 4.37
C ILE A 177 17.01 4.84 3.09
N GLU A 178 16.08 3.89 3.20
CA GLU A 178 15.31 3.40 2.07
C GLU A 178 14.25 4.43 1.66
N LEU A 179 14.62 5.31 0.72
CA LEU A 179 13.77 6.41 0.24
C LEU A 179 12.51 5.91 -0.51
N SER A 180 12.52 4.70 -1.05
CA SER A 180 11.37 4.09 -1.72
C SER A 180 10.40 3.40 -0.77
N SER A 181 10.73 3.27 0.52
CA SER A 181 9.96 2.49 1.48
C SER A 181 8.48 2.91 1.53
N LEU A 182 7.58 1.96 1.27
CA LEU A 182 6.13 2.13 1.42
C LEU A 182 5.77 2.66 2.81
N LYS A 183 6.42 2.13 3.85
CA LYS A 183 6.19 2.48 5.24
C LYS A 183 6.62 3.90 5.59
N LEU A 184 7.63 4.45 4.90
CA LEU A 184 8.06 5.83 5.06
C LEU A 184 7.27 6.82 4.18
N GLY A 185 6.50 6.32 3.20
CA GLY A 185 5.65 7.14 2.34
C GLY A 185 5.98 7.06 0.86
N GLY A 186 6.89 6.16 0.46
CA GLY A 186 7.08 5.82 -0.95
C GLY A 186 5.78 5.32 -1.57
N SER A 187 5.47 5.71 -2.79
CA SER A 187 4.20 5.37 -3.43
C SER A 187 4.30 5.20 -4.93
N ILE A 188 3.43 4.35 -5.49
CA ILE A 188 3.32 4.15 -6.92
C ILE A 188 2.41 5.24 -7.51
N LEU A 189 2.90 5.94 -8.53
CA LEU A 189 2.14 7.00 -9.20
C LEU A 189 1.52 6.56 -10.51
N ALA A 190 2.26 5.80 -11.33
CA ALA A 190 1.80 5.34 -12.62
C ALA A 190 2.60 4.11 -13.07
N TYR A 191 2.01 3.30 -13.94
CA TYR A 191 2.66 2.19 -14.64
C TYR A 191 1.93 1.92 -15.95
N ASN A 192 2.61 1.32 -16.92
CA ASN A 192 1.96 0.97 -18.18
C ASN A 192 1.29 -0.41 -18.17
N ASN A 193 1.76 -1.32 -17.33
CA ASN A 193 1.22 -2.66 -17.22
C ASN A 193 1.36 -3.23 -15.79
N ALA A 194 0.32 -3.92 -15.32
CA ALA A 194 0.36 -4.77 -14.14
C ALA A 194 -0.67 -5.88 -14.37
N HIS A 195 -0.22 -7.11 -14.46
CA HIS A 195 -1.10 -8.24 -14.82
C HIS A 195 -1.36 -9.14 -13.63
N TYR A 196 -0.35 -9.38 -12.80
CA TYR A 196 -0.43 -10.20 -11.60
C TYR A 196 0.15 -9.45 -10.40
N GLY A 197 -0.29 -9.86 -9.22
CA GLY A 197 0.21 -9.34 -7.95
C GLY A 197 -0.34 -7.96 -7.60
N ASP A 198 0.16 -7.45 -6.50
CA ASP A 198 -0.11 -6.10 -6.00
C ASP A 198 1.11 -5.22 -6.28
N VAL A 199 0.93 -4.21 -7.10
CA VAL A 199 2.01 -3.30 -7.51
C VAL A 199 2.70 -2.64 -6.31
N SER A 200 1.95 -2.34 -5.23
CA SER A 200 2.50 -1.73 -4.02
C SER A 200 3.50 -2.64 -3.29
N ALA A 201 3.42 -3.95 -3.52
CA ALA A 201 4.37 -4.92 -2.97
C ALA A 201 5.81 -4.64 -3.38
N LEU A 202 6.02 -3.99 -4.54
CA LEU A 202 7.34 -3.58 -5.01
C LEU A 202 8.12 -2.76 -3.98
N LEU A 203 7.43 -1.95 -3.17
CA LEU A 203 7.99 -1.05 -2.16
C LEU A 203 7.87 -1.57 -0.71
N SER A 204 7.41 -2.81 -0.53
CA SER A 204 7.17 -3.39 0.79
C SER A 204 8.46 -3.83 1.46
N GLU A 205 8.48 -3.83 2.80
CA GLU A 205 9.59 -4.36 3.59
C GLU A 205 9.82 -5.87 3.35
N GLY A 206 11.04 -6.30 3.59
CA GLY A 206 11.43 -7.71 3.49
C GLY A 206 11.44 -8.25 2.06
N ARG A 207 11.86 -9.48 1.91
CA ARG A 207 11.87 -10.17 0.62
C ARG A 207 10.49 -10.71 0.29
N GLY A 208 10.09 -10.73 -0.98
CA GLY A 208 8.84 -11.33 -1.43
C GLY A 208 8.68 -12.79 -1.00
N LYS A 209 7.46 -13.20 -0.68
CA LYS A 209 7.16 -14.58 -0.24
C LYS A 209 6.77 -15.50 -1.38
N THR A 210 6.21 -14.94 -2.45
CA THR A 210 5.76 -15.64 -3.66
C THR A 210 5.83 -14.67 -4.85
N MET A 211 5.68 -15.16 -6.09
CA MET A 211 5.56 -14.30 -7.28
C MET A 211 4.39 -13.31 -7.16
N GLY A 212 3.28 -13.69 -6.53
CA GLY A 212 2.14 -12.79 -6.31
C GLY A 212 2.38 -11.67 -5.30
N ASP A 213 3.55 -11.64 -4.67
CA ASP A 213 4.04 -10.60 -3.78
C ASP A 213 5.13 -9.77 -4.47
N GLY A 214 4.77 -9.19 -5.62
CA GLY A 214 5.64 -8.37 -6.47
C GLY A 214 4.85 -7.76 -7.62
N TRP A 215 5.50 -6.93 -8.42
CA TRP A 215 4.97 -6.37 -9.65
C TRP A 215 5.33 -7.29 -10.82
N GLU A 216 4.32 -7.80 -11.54
CA GLU A 216 4.49 -8.64 -12.71
C GLU A 216 3.64 -8.11 -13.86
N THR A 217 4.27 -7.96 -15.03
CA THR A 217 3.62 -7.51 -16.25
C THR A 217 3.27 -8.70 -17.15
N ARG A 218 2.32 -8.51 -18.06
CA ARG A 218 2.02 -9.50 -19.08
C ARG A 218 3.18 -9.64 -20.05
N ARG A 219 3.30 -10.80 -20.69
CA ARG A 219 4.27 -10.99 -21.77
C ARG A 219 4.00 -9.99 -22.90
N ARG A 220 5.01 -9.14 -23.19
CA ARG A 220 4.96 -8.14 -24.25
C ARG A 220 5.25 -8.81 -25.61
N ARG A 221 4.38 -8.56 -26.58
CA ARG A 221 4.53 -9.05 -27.95
C ARG A 221 4.68 -7.92 -28.97
N GLU A 222 4.60 -6.69 -28.53
CA GLU A 222 4.81 -5.44 -29.23
C GLU A 222 6.17 -4.81 -28.85
N PRO A 223 6.79 -3.98 -29.72
CA PRO A 223 8.01 -3.26 -29.38
C PRO A 223 7.83 -2.35 -28.16
N GLY A 224 8.90 -2.11 -27.42
CA GLY A 224 8.93 -1.26 -26.23
C GLY A 224 9.29 -2.03 -24.97
N ASN A 225 9.03 -1.42 -23.82
CA ASN A 225 9.32 -1.96 -22.51
C ASN A 225 8.19 -1.64 -21.52
N ASP A 226 8.18 -2.32 -20.39
CA ASP A 226 7.29 -1.98 -19.30
C ASP A 226 7.99 -1.06 -18.29
N TRP A 227 7.20 -0.22 -17.62
CA TRP A 227 7.73 0.79 -16.72
C TRP A 227 6.75 1.10 -15.57
N ILE A 228 7.34 1.63 -14.48
CA ILE A 228 6.60 2.09 -13.31
C ILE A 228 7.25 3.37 -12.76
N ILE A 229 6.43 4.34 -12.36
CA ILE A 229 6.85 5.61 -11.77
C ILE A 229 6.52 5.59 -10.27
N ILE A 230 7.51 5.93 -9.47
CA ILE A 230 7.46 5.91 -8.02
C ILE A 230 7.80 7.29 -7.48
N LYS A 231 7.01 7.77 -6.53
CA LYS A 231 7.36 8.90 -5.68
C LYS A 231 8.15 8.38 -4.49
N LEU A 232 9.31 8.94 -4.24
CA LEU A 232 10.08 8.65 -3.04
C LEU A 232 9.38 9.23 -1.80
N ALA A 233 9.61 8.62 -0.65
CA ALA A 233 9.04 9.04 0.63
C ALA A 233 9.53 10.43 1.06
N GLN A 234 10.78 10.76 0.70
CA GLN A 234 11.41 12.05 0.91
C GLN A 234 12.34 12.35 -0.26
N LYS A 235 12.54 13.62 -0.56
CA LYS A 235 13.63 14.06 -1.45
C LYS A 235 14.95 13.59 -0.87
N GLY A 236 15.79 13.00 -1.69
CA GLY A 236 17.09 12.51 -1.23
C GLY A 236 18.14 12.41 -2.32
N ASN A 237 19.37 12.23 -1.89
CA ASN A 237 20.50 11.91 -2.76
C ASN A 237 20.65 10.39 -2.80
N ILE A 238 20.39 9.79 -3.96
CA ILE A 238 20.41 8.33 -4.16
C ILE A 238 21.86 7.85 -4.17
N GLU A 239 22.16 6.84 -3.35
CA GLU A 239 23.51 6.26 -3.24
C GLU A 239 23.54 4.77 -3.66
N LYS A 240 22.44 4.04 -3.48
CA LYS A 240 22.36 2.61 -3.82
C LYS A 240 20.98 2.23 -4.32
N ILE A 241 20.94 1.29 -5.26
CA ILE A 241 19.73 0.70 -5.81
C ILE A 241 19.77 -0.81 -5.63
N GLU A 242 18.65 -1.40 -5.23
CA GLU A 242 18.46 -2.84 -5.18
C GLU A 242 17.24 -3.24 -6.00
N ILE A 243 17.43 -4.16 -6.95
CA ILE A 243 16.35 -4.77 -7.75
C ILE A 243 16.31 -6.27 -7.44
N ASP A 244 15.24 -6.74 -6.80
CA ASP A 244 15.07 -8.14 -6.43
C ASP A 244 14.07 -8.84 -7.37
N THR A 245 14.52 -9.88 -8.03
CA THR A 245 13.72 -10.76 -8.88
C THR A 245 13.28 -12.04 -8.16
N ALA A 246 13.19 -12.02 -6.82
CA ALA A 246 12.80 -13.17 -6.01
C ALA A 246 11.54 -13.86 -6.55
N HIS A 247 11.59 -15.18 -6.65
CA HIS A 247 10.55 -16.08 -7.18
C HIS A 247 10.31 -16.00 -8.70
N PHE A 248 10.79 -14.99 -9.41
CA PHE A 248 10.69 -14.89 -10.87
C PHE A 248 11.82 -15.69 -11.53
N LYS A 249 11.57 -16.97 -11.80
CA LYS A 249 12.58 -17.91 -12.31
C LYS A 249 12.64 -18.00 -13.83
N GLY A 250 11.50 -17.82 -14.50
CA GLY A 250 11.42 -17.87 -15.96
C GLY A 250 10.82 -16.63 -16.60
N ASN A 251 10.25 -15.73 -15.77
CA ASN A 251 9.53 -14.54 -16.15
C ASN A 251 10.11 -13.27 -15.52
N TYR A 252 11.39 -13.28 -15.15
CA TYR A 252 12.12 -12.08 -14.75
C TYR A 252 12.49 -11.23 -15.98
N PRO A 253 12.66 -9.90 -15.85
CA PRO A 253 13.09 -9.05 -16.95
C PRO A 253 14.53 -9.37 -17.37
N ASP A 254 14.81 -9.32 -18.69
CA ASP A 254 16.19 -9.50 -19.20
C ASP A 254 17.12 -8.40 -18.67
N ARG A 255 16.61 -7.16 -18.62
CA ARG A 255 17.35 -5.97 -18.18
C ARG A 255 16.43 -5.00 -17.47
N ALA A 256 17.03 -4.09 -16.70
CA ALA A 256 16.36 -2.94 -16.13
C ALA A 256 17.23 -1.68 -16.26
N SER A 257 16.59 -0.50 -16.23
CA SER A 257 17.24 0.79 -16.06
C SER A 257 16.42 1.68 -15.13
N ILE A 258 17.07 2.70 -14.55
CA ILE A 258 16.36 3.66 -13.66
C ILE A 258 16.69 5.09 -14.10
N GLN A 259 15.61 5.87 -14.19
CA GLN A 259 15.65 7.31 -14.40
C GLN A 259 15.15 8.01 -13.15
N ALA A 260 15.63 9.22 -12.89
CA ALA A 260 15.28 10.01 -11.72
C ALA A 260 15.07 11.48 -12.03
N ILE A 261 14.27 12.17 -11.22
CA ILE A 261 14.05 13.61 -11.29
C ILE A 261 13.67 14.17 -9.92
N SER A 262 14.01 15.44 -9.68
CA SER A 262 13.48 16.22 -8.56
C SER A 262 12.36 17.13 -9.06
N ILE A 263 11.14 16.95 -8.54
CA ILE A 263 9.94 17.73 -8.86
C ILE A 263 9.44 18.40 -7.59
N ASP A 264 9.53 19.72 -7.54
CA ASP A 264 9.14 20.53 -6.37
C ASP A 264 7.71 21.10 -6.49
N LYS A 265 7.00 20.81 -7.59
CA LYS A 265 5.66 21.35 -7.87
C LYS A 265 4.66 20.22 -8.10
N ASN A 266 3.39 20.53 -7.88
CA ASN A 266 2.32 19.61 -8.27
C ASN A 266 2.35 19.41 -9.80
N ILE A 267 2.41 18.16 -10.24
CA ILE A 267 2.40 17.74 -11.65
C ILE A 267 1.20 16.84 -11.89
N THR A 268 0.55 16.97 -13.05
CA THR A 268 -0.53 16.05 -13.41
C THR A 268 0.04 14.67 -13.76
N THR A 269 -0.75 13.61 -13.61
CA THR A 269 -0.32 12.25 -14.01
C THR A 269 0.12 12.20 -15.47
N LYS A 270 -0.61 12.90 -16.34
CA LYS A 270 -0.30 12.94 -17.77
C LYS A 270 1.07 13.56 -18.02
N ASP A 271 1.31 14.74 -17.48
CA ASP A 271 2.59 15.46 -17.65
C ASP A 271 3.75 14.68 -17.00
N LEU A 272 3.49 14.03 -15.86
CA LEU A 272 4.45 13.17 -15.19
C LEU A 272 4.89 12.01 -16.09
N ILE A 273 3.93 11.30 -16.71
CA ILE A 273 4.21 10.18 -17.62
C ILE A 273 4.96 10.67 -18.86
N GLU A 274 4.48 11.74 -19.51
CA GLU A 274 5.09 12.28 -20.73
C GLU A 274 6.53 12.77 -20.49
N SER A 275 6.76 13.46 -19.37
CA SER A 275 8.11 13.94 -19.02
C SER A 275 9.07 12.83 -18.62
N SER A 276 8.57 11.72 -18.07
CA SER A 276 9.39 10.67 -17.46
C SER A 276 10.31 9.94 -18.45
N GLU A 277 10.01 9.99 -19.73
CA GLU A 277 10.86 9.40 -20.78
C GLU A 277 12.21 10.12 -20.93
N ASN A 278 12.27 11.41 -20.52
CA ASN A 278 13.43 12.27 -20.65
C ASN A 278 14.11 12.59 -19.31
N TRP A 279 13.77 11.85 -18.23
CA TRP A 279 14.44 12.03 -16.94
C TRP A 279 15.89 11.53 -17.01
N ASP A 280 16.73 12.05 -16.12
CA ASP A 280 18.14 11.68 -16.06
C ASP A 280 18.31 10.19 -15.72
N VAL A 281 19.11 9.48 -16.51
CA VAL A 281 19.43 8.08 -16.26
C VAL A 281 20.45 8.01 -15.12
N ILE A 282 20.10 7.31 -14.05
CA ILE A 282 20.96 7.07 -12.88
C ILE A 282 21.47 5.63 -12.80
N LEU A 283 20.80 4.70 -13.49
CA LEU A 283 21.24 3.33 -13.73
C LEU A 283 20.98 2.97 -15.19
N ASP A 284 22.05 2.76 -15.96
CA ASP A 284 21.96 2.30 -17.34
C ASP A 284 21.32 0.92 -17.45
N GLU A 285 20.92 0.54 -18.69
CA GLU A 285 20.39 -0.80 -18.94
C GLU A 285 21.35 -1.89 -18.48
N THR A 286 20.98 -2.59 -17.44
CA THR A 286 21.79 -3.61 -16.77
C THR A 286 21.07 -4.95 -16.77
N LYS A 287 21.80 -6.02 -17.07
CA LYS A 287 21.29 -7.41 -17.06
C LYS A 287 20.80 -7.81 -15.67
N LEU A 288 19.65 -8.47 -15.65
CA LEU A 288 19.12 -9.14 -14.47
C LEU A 288 19.25 -10.66 -14.62
N THR A 289 19.12 -11.35 -13.51
CA THR A 289 19.11 -12.82 -13.42
C THR A 289 17.90 -13.29 -12.63
N ALA A 290 17.56 -14.55 -12.76
CA ALA A 290 16.41 -15.15 -12.09
C ALA A 290 16.61 -15.24 -10.58
N ASP A 291 15.54 -14.98 -9.81
CA ASP A 291 15.45 -15.23 -8.36
C ASP A 291 16.66 -14.70 -7.57
N ASN A 292 17.08 -13.48 -7.87
CA ASN A 292 18.31 -12.88 -7.33
C ASN A 292 18.13 -11.43 -6.92
N ILE A 293 18.98 -10.97 -6.02
CA ILE A 293 19.10 -9.56 -5.62
C ILE A 293 20.26 -8.93 -6.41
N HIS A 294 19.99 -7.82 -7.07
CA HIS A 294 20.94 -7.04 -7.84
C HIS A 294 21.17 -5.71 -7.16
N GLU A 295 22.40 -5.44 -6.75
CA GLU A 295 22.78 -4.23 -6.04
C GLU A 295 23.68 -3.36 -6.92
N TYR A 296 23.41 -2.06 -6.94
CA TYR A 296 24.12 -1.08 -7.75
C TYR A 296 24.45 0.15 -6.91
N GLU A 297 25.75 0.46 -6.78
CA GLU A 297 26.21 1.71 -6.18
C GLU A 297 26.08 2.84 -7.22
N ILE A 298 25.51 3.97 -6.79
CA ILE A 298 25.35 5.16 -7.62
C ILE A 298 26.51 6.13 -7.32
N ASN A 299 27.31 6.41 -8.32
CA ASN A 299 28.49 7.27 -8.14
C ASN A 299 28.07 8.68 -7.74
N SER A 300 28.72 9.20 -6.70
CA SER A 300 28.47 10.54 -6.12
C SER A 300 28.68 11.71 -7.07
N ASN A 301 29.27 11.48 -8.26
CA ASN A 301 29.44 12.48 -9.32
C ASN A 301 28.18 12.67 -10.20
N SER A 302 27.22 11.76 -10.17
CA SER A 302 25.91 11.95 -10.78
C SER A 302 25.03 12.72 -9.80
N LYS A 303 24.38 13.79 -10.26
CA LYS A 303 23.34 14.49 -9.47
C LYS A 303 22.13 13.57 -9.28
N ALA A 304 22.21 12.69 -8.31
CA ALA A 304 21.15 11.73 -8.00
C ALA A 304 20.14 12.28 -6.96
N GLU A 305 19.97 13.61 -6.92
CA GLU A 305 18.90 14.23 -6.15
C GLU A 305 17.55 13.92 -6.79
N ALA A 306 16.68 13.26 -6.10
CA ALA A 306 15.38 12.88 -6.64
C ALA A 306 14.25 12.93 -5.62
N THR A 307 13.07 13.21 -6.14
CA THR A 307 11.77 12.98 -5.49
C THR A 307 10.99 11.87 -6.19
N HIS A 308 11.35 11.56 -7.44
CA HIS A 308 10.66 10.58 -8.28
C HIS A 308 11.68 9.74 -9.05
N ILE A 309 11.33 8.48 -9.27
CA ILE A 309 12.07 7.57 -10.11
C ILE A 309 11.15 6.87 -11.11
N ARG A 310 11.71 6.45 -12.24
CA ARG A 310 11.08 5.55 -13.20
C ARG A 310 11.96 4.31 -13.34
N LEU A 311 11.41 3.16 -12.97
CA LEU A 311 11.98 1.86 -13.27
C LEU A 311 11.48 1.42 -14.65
N ASN A 312 12.38 1.11 -15.56
CA ASN A 312 12.10 0.45 -16.82
C ASN A 312 12.57 -1.00 -16.75
N ILE A 313 11.77 -1.93 -17.27
CA ILE A 313 12.12 -3.35 -17.40
C ILE A 313 11.98 -3.76 -18.86
N TYR A 314 12.90 -4.61 -19.33
CA TYR A 314 13.00 -4.95 -20.75
C TYR A 314 12.92 -6.46 -20.97
N PRO A 315 12.04 -6.92 -21.90
CA PRO A 315 10.91 -6.17 -22.45
C PRO A 315 9.74 -6.09 -21.45
N ASP A 316 9.59 -7.09 -20.60
CA ASP A 316 8.54 -7.34 -19.62
C ASP A 316 9.07 -8.26 -18.50
N GLY A 317 8.24 -8.58 -17.51
CA GLY A 317 8.56 -9.57 -16.50
C GLY A 317 8.10 -9.19 -15.10
N GLY A 318 8.71 -9.85 -14.11
CA GLY A 318 8.40 -9.67 -12.71
C GLY A 318 9.56 -9.15 -11.88
N VAL A 319 9.28 -8.18 -11.02
CA VAL A 319 10.20 -7.62 -10.02
C VAL A 319 9.53 -7.74 -8.64
N SER A 320 10.19 -8.43 -7.72
CA SER A 320 9.66 -8.65 -6.38
C SER A 320 9.77 -7.38 -5.52
N ARG A 321 10.96 -6.73 -5.52
CA ARG A 321 11.22 -5.51 -4.76
C ARG A 321 12.10 -4.55 -5.54
N LEU A 322 11.86 -3.26 -5.31
CA LEU A 322 12.73 -2.18 -5.70
C LEU A 322 13.03 -1.34 -4.47
N ARG A 323 14.32 -1.18 -4.16
CA ARG A 323 14.76 -0.36 -3.03
C ARG A 323 15.70 0.71 -3.51
N ILE A 324 15.42 1.92 -3.12
CA ILE A 324 16.25 3.10 -3.39
C ILE A 324 16.78 3.60 -2.06
N PHE A 325 18.08 3.49 -1.87
CA PHE A 325 18.75 3.94 -0.66
C PHE A 325 19.49 5.25 -0.91
N GLY A 326 19.46 6.14 0.05
CA GLY A 326 20.13 7.41 -0.04
C GLY A 326 19.99 8.25 1.21
N LYS A 327 20.58 9.44 1.19
CA LYS A 327 20.51 10.42 2.26
C LYS A 327 19.35 11.37 1.99
N LYS A 328 18.55 11.65 3.05
CA LYS A 328 17.51 12.66 2.93
C LYS A 328 18.10 14.04 2.66
N LEU A 329 17.38 14.86 1.93
CA LEU A 329 17.66 16.28 1.74
C LEU A 329 16.55 17.09 2.41
N ASP A 330 16.95 18.08 3.20
CA ASP A 330 16.00 19.00 3.80
C ASP A 330 15.43 19.92 2.70
N ASP A 331 14.14 20.21 2.76
CA ASP A 331 13.51 21.21 1.91
C ASP A 331 14.13 22.57 2.27
N LYS A 332 14.74 23.25 1.27
CA LYS A 332 15.36 24.58 1.45
C LYS A 332 14.31 25.66 1.51
#